data_76437ef131a51fa92c14706a71b5dfe3
#
_entry.id   76437ef131a51fa92c14706a71b5dfe3
#
_cell.length_a   1.000
_cell.length_b   1.000
_cell.length_c   1.000
_cell.angle_alpha   90.00
_cell.angle_beta   90.00
_cell.angle_gamma   90.00
#
_symmetry.space_group_name_H-M   'P 1'
#
loop_
_entity.id
_entity.type
_entity.pdbx_description
1 polymer ?
#
loop_
_entity_poly.entity_id
_entity_poly.type
_entity_poly.pdbx_seq_one_letter_code
_entity_poly.pdbx_strand_id
1 'polypeptide(L)'
;MRKTKIICTLGPSTDKGDVLRELIANGMNVARFNFSHGSYEEHGGRLANLKALREELGKPVAALLDTKGPEIRLKEFKNGVEMLEAGQTFTLTTREVEGTKEICSVTYKDLPHDVHEGGTIMLDDGLIMLRIEKVTDTDITCTVLNSGKIKTKKGVNVPGVHLSMPYLSQKDREDIIFGIQNGFDFIAASFVRTAQDVYDIRNLLNEYDSNIRIIAKIENREGVNNIDIILSAADAVMVARGDLGVEIDFTELPGIQKNVIDRSFSFGKPIVTATQMLDSMMVNPRPTRAEISDVANAIYDGTSAIMLSGETAAGAYPVEALKTMSAIAERTENEPHYRDERFKDAAHGQISVSDATAHAACLTARDVNAAAIVTVSESGNTARLLSKYRPTQPIIACVMDEQVQRQLSLSWGITSLLMGPAKSTDELIEMSTALAQKNGYLHNGELAVVTAGVPVGVSGTTNMIKIHMVGNCLSTGVGVGRENADLTSASGKACVCRTLDEVRAKFKPGMVLVVPSTTNEMLEYVRDAAALVVEEAGLNSHAAIAGKALLKPTIVGALGACSHIRDGLDIAVDCAHGSVQRLQA
;
A
#
# COMPACT_ATOMS: atom_id res chain seq x y z
N MET A 1 -5.73 -9.80 6.71
CA MET A 1 -5.74 -8.85 5.55
C MET A 1 -4.33 -8.34 5.35
N ARG A 2 -3.77 -8.50 4.14
CA ARG A 2 -2.44 -8.02 3.78
C ARG A 2 -2.39 -6.50 3.75
N LYS A 3 -1.39 -5.89 4.37
CA LYS A 3 -1.18 -4.43 4.42
C LYS A 3 -0.19 -3.95 3.34
N THR A 4 0.89 -4.70 3.09
CA THR A 4 1.85 -4.44 2.01
C THR A 4 1.19 -4.61 0.65
N LYS A 5 1.36 -3.65 -0.24
CA LYS A 5 0.73 -3.65 -1.56
C LYS A 5 1.56 -4.45 -2.57
N ILE A 6 0.92 -4.96 -3.63
CA ILE A 6 1.62 -5.68 -4.69
C ILE A 6 1.35 -5.00 -6.04
N ILE A 7 2.45 -4.73 -6.75
CA ILE A 7 2.45 -4.25 -8.13
C ILE A 7 2.76 -5.44 -9.02
N CYS A 8 1.96 -5.64 -10.09
CA CYS A 8 2.23 -6.65 -11.11
C CYS A 8 2.45 -5.98 -12.46
N THR A 9 3.52 -6.35 -13.15
CA THR A 9 3.77 -5.86 -14.50
C THR A 9 2.94 -6.65 -15.50
N LEU A 10 2.23 -5.92 -16.36
CA LEU A 10 1.44 -6.50 -17.44
C LEU A 10 2.33 -6.78 -18.67
N GLY A 11 2.03 -7.86 -19.37
CA GLY A 11 2.75 -8.27 -20.55
C GLY A 11 2.11 -9.50 -21.21
N PRO A 12 2.83 -10.18 -22.11
CA PRO A 12 2.27 -11.30 -22.89
C PRO A 12 1.66 -12.45 -22.06
N SER A 13 2.13 -12.65 -20.81
CA SER A 13 1.56 -13.69 -19.94
C SER A 13 0.23 -13.26 -19.33
N THR A 14 0.03 -11.96 -19.09
CA THR A 14 -1.23 -11.43 -18.57
C THR A 14 -2.31 -11.24 -19.64
N ASP A 15 -1.92 -11.28 -20.93
CA ASP A 15 -2.85 -11.18 -22.06
C ASP A 15 -3.58 -12.51 -22.34
N LYS A 16 -3.17 -13.61 -21.67
CA LYS A 16 -3.69 -14.95 -21.88
C LYS A 16 -4.89 -15.26 -20.99
N GLY A 17 -5.99 -15.70 -21.59
CA GLY A 17 -7.18 -16.18 -20.85
C GLY A 17 -7.64 -15.24 -19.74
N ASP A 18 -7.88 -15.78 -18.55
CA ASP A 18 -8.35 -15.03 -17.38
C ASP A 18 -7.22 -14.57 -16.44
N VAL A 19 -5.95 -14.62 -16.85
CA VAL A 19 -4.81 -14.31 -15.97
C VAL A 19 -4.94 -12.94 -15.34
N LEU A 20 -5.26 -11.89 -16.09
CA LEU A 20 -5.42 -10.54 -15.53
C LEU A 20 -6.56 -10.49 -14.50
N ARG A 21 -7.68 -11.15 -14.77
CA ARG A 21 -8.80 -11.30 -13.82
C ARG A 21 -8.34 -11.98 -12.53
N GLU A 22 -7.60 -13.08 -12.66
CA GLU A 22 -7.10 -13.81 -11.50
C GLU A 22 -6.10 -12.98 -10.69
N LEU A 23 -5.23 -12.19 -11.33
CA LEU A 23 -4.32 -11.27 -10.62
C LEU A 23 -5.11 -10.23 -9.81
N ILE A 24 -6.15 -9.62 -10.37
CA ILE A 24 -7.01 -8.66 -9.67
C ILE A 24 -7.72 -9.34 -8.49
N ALA A 25 -8.32 -10.50 -8.72
CA ALA A 25 -9.06 -11.25 -7.71
C ALA A 25 -8.16 -11.71 -6.54
N ASN A 26 -6.90 -12.08 -6.82
CA ASN A 26 -5.93 -12.54 -5.81
C ASN A 26 -5.10 -11.42 -5.17
N GLY A 27 -5.45 -10.15 -5.41
CA GLY A 27 -4.94 -9.03 -4.62
C GLY A 27 -3.83 -8.20 -5.28
N MET A 28 -3.75 -8.16 -6.61
CA MET A 28 -2.99 -7.12 -7.30
C MET A 28 -3.57 -5.75 -6.95
N ASN A 29 -2.71 -4.82 -6.51
CA ASN A 29 -3.10 -3.47 -6.13
C ASN A 29 -2.81 -2.44 -7.22
N VAL A 30 -1.73 -2.64 -7.97
CA VAL A 30 -1.29 -1.74 -9.04
C VAL A 30 -0.86 -2.57 -10.24
N ALA A 31 -1.33 -2.21 -11.42
CA ALA A 31 -0.92 -2.77 -12.70
C ALA A 31 0.14 -1.86 -13.33
N ARG A 32 1.37 -2.38 -13.54
CA ARG A 32 2.48 -1.65 -14.16
C ARG A 32 2.54 -1.93 -15.65
N PHE A 33 2.66 -0.87 -16.42
CA PHE A 33 2.84 -0.86 -17.88
C PHE A 33 4.24 -0.35 -18.18
N ASN A 34 5.12 -1.19 -18.71
CA ASN A 34 6.51 -0.84 -19.01
C ASN A 34 6.63 -0.27 -20.43
N PHE A 35 6.74 1.05 -20.55
CA PHE A 35 6.84 1.78 -21.82
C PHE A 35 8.22 1.72 -22.48
N SER A 36 9.19 1.04 -21.86
CA SER A 36 10.43 0.65 -22.55
C SER A 36 10.19 -0.39 -23.63
N HIS A 37 9.04 -1.10 -23.58
CA HIS A 37 8.62 -2.15 -24.51
C HIS A 37 7.17 -1.97 -24.93
N GLY A 38 6.80 -2.56 -26.08
CA GLY A 38 5.44 -2.54 -26.58
C GLY A 38 5.07 -1.26 -27.33
N SER A 39 3.87 -1.27 -27.90
CA SER A 39 3.28 -0.13 -28.62
C SER A 39 2.15 0.52 -27.82
N TYR A 40 1.76 1.73 -28.20
CA TYR A 40 0.59 2.42 -27.61
C TYR A 40 -0.71 1.62 -27.80
N GLU A 41 -0.84 0.88 -28.88
CA GLU A 41 -1.99 0.02 -29.14
C GLU A 41 -2.05 -1.15 -28.13
N GLU A 42 -0.93 -1.82 -27.89
CA GLU A 42 -0.84 -2.91 -26.89
C GLU A 42 -1.12 -2.39 -25.49
N HIS A 43 -0.50 -1.27 -25.09
CA HIS A 43 -0.73 -0.68 -23.77
C HIS A 43 -2.17 -0.18 -23.61
N GLY A 44 -2.75 0.45 -24.65
CA GLY A 44 -4.14 0.87 -24.66
C GLY A 44 -5.12 -0.29 -24.52
N GLY A 45 -4.87 -1.40 -25.22
CA GLY A 45 -5.68 -2.62 -25.14
C GLY A 45 -5.65 -3.25 -23.74
N ARG A 46 -4.45 -3.40 -23.14
CA ARG A 46 -4.30 -3.89 -21.76
C ARG A 46 -4.97 -2.97 -20.74
N LEU A 47 -4.86 -1.65 -20.92
CA LEU A 47 -5.49 -0.68 -20.04
C LEU A 47 -7.01 -0.74 -20.14
N ALA A 48 -7.58 -0.87 -21.32
CA ALA A 48 -9.02 -1.03 -21.51
C ALA A 48 -9.54 -2.29 -20.81
N ASN A 49 -8.83 -3.42 -20.93
CA ASN A 49 -9.14 -4.65 -20.23
C ASN A 49 -9.03 -4.49 -18.70
N LEU A 50 -7.98 -3.84 -18.19
CA LEU A 50 -7.85 -3.52 -16.76
C LEU A 50 -9.03 -2.70 -16.25
N LYS A 51 -9.44 -1.66 -17.00
CA LYS A 51 -10.57 -0.79 -16.63
C LYS A 51 -11.88 -1.59 -16.53
N ALA A 52 -12.17 -2.44 -17.51
CA ALA A 52 -13.36 -3.29 -17.51
C ALA A 52 -13.37 -4.28 -16.33
N LEU A 53 -12.24 -4.96 -16.09
CA LEU A 53 -12.14 -5.97 -15.03
C LEU A 53 -12.20 -5.35 -13.62
N ARG A 54 -11.56 -4.20 -13.38
CA ARG A 54 -11.62 -3.55 -12.06
C ARG A 54 -13.02 -3.04 -11.72
N GLU A 55 -13.78 -2.58 -12.72
CA GLU A 55 -15.16 -2.18 -12.56
C GLU A 55 -16.05 -3.40 -12.25
N GLU A 56 -15.94 -4.46 -13.05
CA GLU A 56 -16.68 -5.71 -12.86
C GLU A 56 -16.42 -6.34 -11.47
N LEU A 57 -15.18 -6.36 -11.03
CA LEU A 57 -14.77 -6.97 -9.75
C LEU A 57 -14.90 -6.02 -8.56
N GLY A 58 -15.24 -4.76 -8.78
CA GLY A 58 -15.33 -3.74 -7.72
C GLY A 58 -14.01 -3.51 -6.99
N LYS A 59 -12.84 -3.62 -7.70
CA LYS A 59 -11.51 -3.49 -7.11
C LYS A 59 -10.80 -2.25 -7.64
N PRO A 60 -10.35 -1.31 -6.79
CA PRO A 60 -9.70 -0.08 -7.22
C PRO A 60 -8.22 -0.31 -7.59
N VAL A 61 -7.95 -1.13 -8.60
CA VAL A 61 -6.60 -1.38 -9.08
C VAL A 61 -6.10 -0.16 -9.85
N ALA A 62 -4.95 0.40 -9.43
CA ALA A 62 -4.34 1.54 -10.08
C ALA A 62 -3.54 1.13 -11.33
N ALA A 63 -3.47 2.03 -12.32
CA ALA A 63 -2.62 1.91 -13.49
C ALA A 63 -1.34 2.76 -13.33
N LEU A 64 -0.18 2.14 -13.50
CA LEU A 64 1.14 2.76 -13.38
C LEU A 64 1.86 2.68 -14.73
N LEU A 65 2.20 3.85 -15.30
CA LEU A 65 3.04 4.01 -16.48
C LEU A 65 4.49 4.11 -16.03
N ASP A 66 5.35 3.19 -16.48
CA ASP A 66 6.78 3.20 -16.18
C ASP A 66 7.53 3.70 -17.42
N THR A 67 8.17 4.88 -17.32
CA THR A 67 8.85 5.54 -18.43
C THR A 67 10.16 4.84 -18.76
N LYS A 68 10.66 5.06 -19.97
CA LYS A 68 11.97 4.56 -20.37
C LYS A 68 13.11 5.32 -19.66
N GLY A 69 12.98 6.62 -19.54
CA GLY A 69 14.01 7.50 -18.98
C GLY A 69 15.22 7.74 -19.87
N PRO A 70 16.20 8.51 -19.37
CA PRO A 70 17.41 8.89 -20.10
C PRO A 70 18.41 7.74 -20.15
N GLU A 71 18.28 6.87 -21.14
CA GLU A 71 19.05 5.65 -21.30
C GLU A 71 20.03 5.76 -22.47
N ILE A 72 21.28 5.35 -22.26
CA ILE A 72 22.29 5.25 -23.31
C ILE A 72 22.30 3.83 -23.85
N ARG A 73 22.28 3.67 -25.16
CA ARG A 73 22.33 2.36 -25.83
C ARG A 73 23.40 2.30 -26.90
N LEU A 74 23.93 1.11 -27.10
CA LEU A 74 24.68 0.75 -28.32
C LEU A 74 23.75 0.78 -29.53
N LYS A 75 24.29 1.16 -30.68
CA LYS A 75 23.58 1.02 -31.96
C LYS A 75 23.73 -0.39 -32.53
N GLU A 76 23.48 -0.55 -33.80
CA GLU A 76 23.42 -1.88 -34.43
C GLU A 76 24.80 -2.43 -34.75
N PHE A 77 25.00 -3.71 -34.47
CA PHE A 77 26.16 -4.49 -34.90
C PHE A 77 25.87 -5.14 -36.26
N LYS A 78 26.88 -5.21 -37.12
CA LYS A 78 26.82 -5.79 -38.45
C LYS A 78 26.23 -7.22 -38.46
N ASN A 79 26.63 -8.03 -37.48
CA ASN A 79 26.20 -9.39 -37.33
C ASN A 79 25.10 -9.57 -36.26
N GLY A 80 24.55 -8.48 -35.73
CA GLY A 80 23.58 -8.48 -34.64
C GLY A 80 24.17 -8.85 -33.27
N VAL A 81 25.27 -9.63 -33.24
CA VAL A 81 26.00 -10.04 -32.03
C VAL A 81 27.49 -10.14 -32.32
N GLU A 82 28.31 -9.70 -31.39
CA GLU A 82 29.78 -9.83 -31.42
C GLU A 82 30.29 -10.43 -30.11
N MET A 83 31.49 -11.04 -30.16
CA MET A 83 32.20 -11.51 -28.99
C MET A 83 33.31 -10.54 -28.67
N LEU A 84 33.30 -9.99 -27.46
CA LEU A 84 34.38 -9.17 -26.91
C LEU A 84 35.26 -10.05 -26.02
N GLU A 85 36.58 -9.94 -26.17
CA GLU A 85 37.56 -10.71 -25.40
C GLU A 85 38.26 -9.81 -24.36
N ALA A 86 38.54 -10.33 -23.19
CA ALA A 86 39.27 -9.60 -22.15
C ALA A 86 40.64 -9.19 -22.65
N GLY A 87 41.01 -7.93 -22.40
CA GLY A 87 42.27 -7.34 -22.85
C GLY A 87 42.24 -6.72 -24.24
N GLN A 88 41.19 -6.95 -25.04
CA GLN A 88 41.09 -6.27 -26.35
C GLN A 88 40.72 -4.79 -26.18
N THR A 89 41.06 -4.01 -27.19
CA THR A 89 40.60 -2.63 -27.34
C THR A 89 39.21 -2.63 -27.97
N PHE A 90 38.28 -1.84 -27.38
CA PHE A 90 36.95 -1.60 -27.94
C PHE A 90 36.63 -0.09 -27.87
N THR A 91 36.13 0.46 -28.96
CA THR A 91 35.85 1.89 -29.05
C THR A 91 34.34 2.15 -29.08
N LEU A 92 33.85 2.97 -28.16
CA LEU A 92 32.53 3.58 -28.25
C LEU A 92 32.64 4.92 -28.99
N THR A 93 31.76 5.16 -29.96
CA THR A 93 31.83 6.38 -30.78
C THR A 93 30.49 7.05 -30.94
N THR A 94 30.51 8.39 -31.05
CA THR A 94 29.33 9.20 -31.36
C THR A 94 29.08 9.33 -32.87
N ARG A 95 30.07 8.91 -33.67
CA ARG A 95 29.95 8.82 -35.14
C ARG A 95 29.00 7.69 -35.54
N GLU A 96 28.35 7.85 -36.70
CA GLU A 96 27.50 6.77 -37.25
C GLU A 96 28.37 5.74 -37.94
N VAL A 97 28.59 4.60 -37.26
CA VAL A 97 29.33 3.46 -37.79
C VAL A 97 28.52 2.18 -37.59
N GLU A 98 28.72 1.22 -38.48
CA GLU A 98 28.22 -0.15 -38.29
C GLU A 98 29.09 -0.84 -37.21
N GLY A 99 28.44 -1.36 -36.16
CA GLY A 99 29.16 -1.96 -35.03
C GLY A 99 29.88 -3.24 -35.40
N THR A 100 31.11 -3.38 -34.88
CA THR A 100 31.97 -4.54 -35.02
C THR A 100 32.55 -4.93 -33.66
N LYS A 101 33.37 -5.96 -33.60
CA LYS A 101 34.10 -6.32 -32.38
C LYS A 101 35.15 -5.28 -31.91
N GLU A 102 35.40 -4.23 -32.71
CA GLU A 102 36.41 -3.19 -32.42
C GLU A 102 35.79 -1.84 -32.08
N ILE A 103 34.59 -1.53 -32.64
CA ILE A 103 33.93 -0.22 -32.50
C ILE A 103 32.41 -0.37 -32.56
N CYS A 104 31.70 0.45 -31.81
CA CYS A 104 30.24 0.57 -31.92
C CYS A 104 29.78 2.00 -31.60
N SER A 105 28.77 2.47 -32.36
CA SER A 105 28.12 3.76 -32.10
C SER A 105 27.24 3.69 -30.85
N VAL A 106 27.17 4.83 -30.11
CA VAL A 106 26.26 5.04 -29.00
C VAL A 106 25.16 6.06 -29.36
N THR A 107 24.02 5.97 -28.67
CA THR A 107 22.89 6.86 -28.88
C THR A 107 23.12 8.29 -28.35
N TYR A 108 23.89 8.44 -27.26
CA TYR A 108 24.14 9.71 -26.61
C TYR A 108 25.41 10.37 -27.16
N LYS A 109 25.23 11.55 -27.77
CA LYS A 109 26.29 12.22 -28.54
C LYS A 109 27.30 12.97 -27.69
N ASP A 110 26.90 13.41 -26.48
CA ASP A 110 27.80 14.13 -25.57
C ASP A 110 28.52 13.20 -24.56
N LEU A 111 28.36 11.88 -24.69
CA LEU A 111 29.01 10.91 -23.81
C LEU A 111 30.53 11.12 -23.66
N PRO A 112 31.29 11.43 -24.74
CA PRO A 112 32.73 11.69 -24.60
C PRO A 112 33.06 12.90 -23.72
N HIS A 113 32.15 13.90 -23.63
CA HIS A 113 32.35 15.08 -22.80
C HIS A 113 32.04 14.83 -21.31
N ASP A 114 31.22 13.83 -21.00
CA ASP A 114 30.80 13.50 -19.63
C ASP A 114 31.78 12.51 -18.96
N VAL A 115 32.50 11.69 -19.74
CA VAL A 115 33.39 10.66 -19.21
C VAL A 115 34.85 11.10 -19.17
N HIS A 116 35.68 10.40 -18.41
CA HIS A 116 37.13 10.70 -18.25
C HIS A 116 37.97 9.42 -18.32
N GLU A 117 39.23 9.56 -18.63
CA GLU A 117 40.21 8.47 -18.62
C GLU A 117 40.30 7.82 -17.23
N GLY A 118 40.42 6.51 -17.19
CA GLY A 118 40.43 5.69 -15.97
C GLY A 118 39.01 5.32 -15.45
N GLY A 119 37.96 5.93 -16.00
CA GLY A 119 36.57 5.60 -15.68
C GLY A 119 36.15 4.22 -16.17
N THR A 120 35.00 3.76 -15.73
CA THR A 120 34.40 2.46 -16.10
C THR A 120 33.13 2.67 -16.91
N ILE A 121 32.98 1.87 -17.97
CA ILE A 121 31.71 1.73 -18.71
C ILE A 121 31.26 0.28 -18.59
N MET A 122 29.97 0.09 -18.37
CA MET A 122 29.35 -1.23 -18.32
C MET A 122 28.38 -1.39 -19.49
N LEU A 123 28.40 -2.56 -20.12
CA LEU A 123 27.52 -2.92 -21.24
C LEU A 123 26.63 -4.10 -20.85
N ASP A 124 25.39 -4.11 -21.39
CA ASP A 124 24.40 -5.18 -21.21
C ASP A 124 24.19 -5.51 -19.71
N ASP A 125 23.68 -4.52 -18.94
CA ASP A 125 23.38 -4.64 -17.52
C ASP A 125 24.58 -5.12 -16.66
N GLY A 126 25.78 -4.64 -17.02
CA GLY A 126 27.02 -4.95 -16.30
C GLY A 126 27.69 -6.27 -16.67
N LEU A 127 27.17 -6.99 -17.66
CA LEU A 127 27.76 -8.27 -18.10
C LEU A 127 29.14 -8.10 -18.72
N ILE A 128 29.43 -6.94 -19.34
CA ILE A 128 30.74 -6.61 -19.90
C ILE A 128 31.21 -5.29 -19.29
N MET A 129 32.40 -5.29 -18.72
CA MET A 129 33.04 -4.13 -18.14
C MET A 129 34.17 -3.63 -19.04
N LEU A 130 34.21 -2.30 -19.22
CA LEU A 130 35.23 -1.60 -20.00
C LEU A 130 35.92 -0.59 -19.10
N ARG A 131 37.24 -0.45 -19.23
CA ARG A 131 38.02 0.64 -18.64
C ARG A 131 38.35 1.65 -19.72
N ILE A 132 38.07 2.92 -19.47
CA ILE A 132 38.36 4.02 -20.40
C ILE A 132 39.86 4.30 -20.37
N GLU A 133 40.50 4.19 -21.53
CA GLU A 133 41.93 4.45 -21.68
C GLU A 133 42.18 5.85 -22.29
N LYS A 134 41.33 6.27 -23.22
CA LYS A 134 41.47 7.56 -23.91
C LYS A 134 40.13 8.09 -24.36
N VAL A 135 39.95 9.40 -24.25
CA VAL A 135 38.75 10.11 -24.72
C VAL A 135 39.15 11.19 -25.74
N THR A 136 38.36 11.29 -26.82
CA THR A 136 38.42 12.36 -27.81
C THR A 136 37.05 12.98 -27.96
N ASP A 137 36.87 13.99 -28.82
CA ASP A 137 35.56 14.65 -29.05
C ASP A 137 34.46 13.67 -29.50
N THR A 138 34.84 12.55 -30.13
CA THR A 138 33.86 11.60 -30.68
C THR A 138 34.06 10.16 -30.26
N ASP A 139 35.25 9.79 -29.79
CA ASP A 139 35.61 8.39 -29.51
C ASP A 139 36.06 8.19 -28.06
N ILE A 140 35.59 7.11 -27.46
CA ILE A 140 35.99 6.64 -26.14
C ILE A 140 36.66 5.28 -26.35
N THR A 141 37.99 5.25 -26.28
CA THR A 141 38.78 4.01 -26.44
C THR A 141 38.87 3.32 -25.10
N CYS A 142 38.47 2.06 -25.02
CA CYS A 142 38.40 1.29 -23.80
C CYS A 142 39.18 -0.04 -23.92
N THR A 143 39.65 -0.56 -22.79
CA THR A 143 40.08 -1.95 -22.62
C THR A 143 38.92 -2.78 -22.07
N VAL A 144 38.60 -3.90 -22.71
CA VAL A 144 37.62 -4.86 -22.23
C VAL A 144 38.18 -5.62 -21.03
N LEU A 145 37.49 -5.59 -19.87
CA LEU A 145 37.97 -6.21 -18.64
C LEU A 145 37.57 -7.68 -18.51
N ASN A 146 36.43 -8.07 -19.07
CA ASN A 146 35.95 -9.46 -19.06
C ASN A 146 35.30 -9.84 -20.39
N SER A 147 35.50 -11.07 -20.82
CA SER A 147 34.95 -11.56 -22.09
C SER A 147 33.44 -11.77 -22.02
N GLY A 148 32.73 -11.45 -23.12
CA GLY A 148 31.29 -11.65 -23.18
C GLY A 148 30.71 -11.39 -24.58
N LYS A 149 29.47 -11.88 -24.79
CA LYS A 149 28.70 -11.59 -26.02
C LYS A 149 27.96 -10.28 -25.86
N ILE A 150 28.15 -9.37 -26.82
CA ILE A 150 27.40 -8.10 -26.88
C ILE A 150 26.45 -8.11 -28.08
N LYS A 151 25.24 -7.58 -27.90
CA LYS A 151 24.19 -7.54 -28.90
C LYS A 151 23.81 -6.12 -29.27
N THR A 152 23.17 -5.98 -30.42
CA THR A 152 22.53 -4.74 -30.87
C THR A 152 21.60 -4.15 -29.81
N LYS A 153 21.63 -2.83 -29.66
CA LYS A 153 20.71 -2.02 -28.83
C LYS A 153 20.79 -2.29 -27.31
N LYS A 154 21.92 -2.85 -26.83
CA LYS A 154 22.14 -3.07 -25.41
C LYS A 154 22.46 -1.79 -24.67
N GLY A 155 22.11 -1.74 -23.37
CA GLY A 155 22.34 -0.63 -22.46
C GLY A 155 23.83 -0.33 -22.27
N VAL A 156 24.14 0.94 -22.05
CA VAL A 156 25.46 1.46 -21.70
C VAL A 156 25.32 2.23 -20.40
N ASN A 157 25.92 1.74 -19.33
CA ASN A 157 25.93 2.37 -18.02
C ASN A 157 27.32 2.98 -17.73
N VAL A 158 27.32 4.11 -17.07
CA VAL A 158 28.56 4.83 -16.71
C VAL A 158 28.54 5.14 -15.22
N PRO A 159 28.88 4.16 -14.36
CA PRO A 159 28.74 4.30 -12.91
C PRO A 159 29.52 5.49 -12.35
N GLY A 160 28.83 6.27 -11.49
CA GLY A 160 29.44 7.39 -10.78
C GLY A 160 29.69 8.65 -11.61
N VAL A 161 29.27 8.69 -12.86
CA VAL A 161 29.43 9.85 -13.76
C VAL A 161 28.10 10.63 -13.84
N HIS A 162 28.19 11.94 -13.67
CA HIS A 162 27.06 12.84 -13.94
C HIS A 162 26.89 13.01 -15.46
N LEU A 163 25.74 12.61 -15.98
CA LEU A 163 25.41 12.75 -17.40
C LEU A 163 24.67 14.05 -17.64
N SER A 164 25.15 14.88 -18.59
CA SER A 164 24.54 16.17 -18.94
C SER A 164 23.31 16.06 -19.84
N MET A 165 22.86 14.83 -20.14
CA MET A 165 21.69 14.59 -20.99
C MET A 165 20.40 15.09 -20.35
N PRO A 166 19.48 15.71 -21.14
CA PRO A 166 18.16 16.12 -20.67
C PRO A 166 17.40 14.95 -20.07
N TYR A 167 16.70 15.21 -18.96
CA TYR A 167 15.97 14.15 -18.26
C TYR A 167 14.80 13.62 -19.09
N LEU A 168 13.90 14.50 -19.56
CA LEU A 168 12.77 14.11 -20.39
C LEU A 168 13.17 14.02 -21.86
N SER A 169 13.21 12.81 -22.40
CA SER A 169 13.28 12.58 -23.83
C SER A 169 11.96 12.94 -24.53
N GLN A 170 11.99 13.16 -25.86
CA GLN A 170 10.76 13.35 -26.63
C GLN A 170 9.80 12.16 -26.48
N LYS A 171 10.34 10.94 -26.47
CA LYS A 171 9.58 9.71 -26.27
C LYS A 171 8.90 9.68 -24.90
N ASP A 172 9.62 9.98 -23.81
CA ASP A 172 9.04 10.00 -22.47
C ASP A 172 7.94 11.06 -22.34
N ARG A 173 8.13 12.23 -22.99
CA ARG A 173 7.09 13.26 -23.03
C ARG A 173 5.82 12.75 -23.72
N GLU A 174 5.95 12.08 -24.86
CA GLU A 174 4.82 11.48 -25.58
C GLU A 174 4.15 10.37 -24.77
N ASP A 175 4.92 9.50 -24.10
CA ASP A 175 4.42 8.45 -23.24
C ASP A 175 3.62 9.01 -22.04
N ILE A 176 4.12 10.07 -21.40
CA ILE A 176 3.42 10.75 -20.32
C ILE A 176 2.11 11.36 -20.80
N ILE A 177 2.11 12.04 -21.95
CA ILE A 177 0.90 12.60 -22.56
C ILE A 177 -0.11 11.49 -22.85
N PHE A 178 0.33 10.36 -23.39
CA PHE A 178 -0.52 9.19 -23.58
C PHE A 178 -1.12 8.72 -22.24
N GLY A 179 -0.32 8.69 -21.19
CA GLY A 179 -0.76 8.33 -19.84
C GLY A 179 -1.85 9.28 -19.30
N ILE A 180 -1.68 10.58 -19.49
CA ILE A 180 -2.66 11.61 -19.12
C ILE A 180 -3.98 11.39 -19.87
N GLN A 181 -3.93 11.27 -21.19
CA GLN A 181 -5.11 11.10 -22.04
C GLN A 181 -5.87 9.82 -21.77
N ASN A 182 -5.19 8.78 -21.30
CA ASN A 182 -5.77 7.48 -21.02
C ASN A 182 -6.09 7.25 -19.53
N GLY A 183 -5.86 8.24 -18.64
CA GLY A 183 -6.25 8.18 -17.23
C GLY A 183 -5.46 7.17 -16.43
N PHE A 184 -4.14 7.19 -16.55
CA PHE A 184 -3.22 6.52 -15.63
C PHE A 184 -3.25 7.21 -14.26
N ASP A 185 -2.90 6.45 -13.21
CA ASP A 185 -2.93 6.93 -11.83
C ASP A 185 -1.53 7.33 -11.33
N PHE A 186 -0.48 6.67 -11.88
CA PHE A 186 0.92 6.89 -11.54
C PHE A 186 1.81 6.94 -12.76
N ILE A 187 2.91 7.71 -12.64
CA ILE A 187 4.08 7.64 -13.50
C ILE A 187 5.26 7.18 -12.65
N ALA A 188 5.89 6.06 -12.99
CA ALA A 188 7.19 5.67 -12.46
C ALA A 188 8.27 6.27 -13.36
N ALA A 189 8.98 7.24 -12.82
CA ALA A 189 9.98 8.04 -13.51
C ALA A 189 11.36 7.36 -13.41
N SER A 190 11.87 6.82 -14.52
CA SER A 190 13.13 6.06 -14.54
C SER A 190 14.34 6.98 -14.45
N PHE A 191 15.41 6.49 -13.81
CA PHE A 191 16.71 7.13 -13.69
C PHE A 191 16.68 8.56 -13.09
N VAL A 192 15.81 8.80 -12.10
CA VAL A 192 15.77 10.10 -11.40
C VAL A 192 17.10 10.35 -10.67
N ARG A 193 17.69 11.51 -10.90
CA ARG A 193 18.97 11.96 -10.33
C ARG A 193 18.77 13.06 -9.29
N THR A 194 17.82 13.97 -9.56
CA THR A 194 17.58 15.19 -8.78
C THR A 194 16.10 15.51 -8.63
N ALA A 195 15.76 16.47 -7.76
CA ALA A 195 14.41 17.02 -7.67
C ALA A 195 13.95 17.69 -8.97
N GLN A 196 14.90 18.26 -9.75
CA GLN A 196 14.57 18.93 -11.01
C GLN A 196 13.99 17.93 -12.02
N ASP A 197 14.51 16.70 -12.08
CA ASP A 197 13.97 15.64 -12.94
C ASP A 197 12.49 15.34 -12.62
N VAL A 198 12.13 15.37 -11.33
CA VAL A 198 10.73 15.21 -10.88
C VAL A 198 9.89 16.45 -11.26
N TYR A 199 10.45 17.65 -11.09
CA TYR A 199 9.74 18.89 -11.46
C TYR A 199 9.50 19.00 -12.95
N ASP A 200 10.38 18.49 -13.80
CA ASP A 200 10.18 18.46 -15.25
C ASP A 200 8.93 17.67 -15.64
N ILE A 201 8.72 16.49 -15.00
CA ILE A 201 7.47 15.73 -15.16
C ILE A 201 6.28 16.48 -14.55
N ARG A 202 6.44 17.05 -13.36
CA ARG A 202 5.36 17.79 -12.68
C ARG A 202 4.87 18.96 -13.52
N ASN A 203 5.79 19.69 -14.15
CA ASN A 203 5.45 20.81 -15.05
C ASN A 203 4.63 20.30 -16.24
N LEU A 204 5.03 19.19 -16.85
CA LEU A 204 4.27 18.56 -17.93
C LEU A 204 2.87 18.14 -17.47
N LEU A 205 2.72 17.56 -16.28
CA LEU A 205 1.41 17.21 -15.73
C LEU A 205 0.54 18.45 -15.50
N ASN A 206 1.14 19.55 -15.01
CA ASN A 206 0.43 20.81 -14.76
C ASN A 206 -0.03 21.48 -16.08
N GLU A 207 0.72 21.33 -17.19
CA GLU A 207 0.30 21.81 -18.51
C GLU A 207 -1.05 21.21 -18.96
N TYR A 208 -1.39 20.02 -18.45
CA TYR A 208 -2.60 19.27 -18.79
C TYR A 208 -3.61 19.15 -17.63
N ASP A 209 -3.47 19.92 -16.55
CA ASP A 209 -4.30 19.83 -15.33
C ASP A 209 -4.41 18.41 -14.76
N SER A 210 -3.33 17.63 -14.85
CA SER A 210 -3.33 16.21 -14.48
C SER A 210 -2.90 15.97 -13.03
N ASN A 211 -3.68 15.18 -12.31
CA ASN A 211 -3.42 14.77 -10.93
C ASN A 211 -2.67 13.42 -10.81
N ILE A 212 -2.02 12.98 -11.89
CA ILE A 212 -1.20 11.76 -11.86
C ILE A 212 -0.06 11.92 -10.84
N ARG A 213 0.20 10.87 -10.04
CA ARG A 213 1.24 10.85 -9.02
C ARG A 213 2.57 10.36 -9.59
N ILE A 214 3.68 10.94 -9.13
CA ILE A 214 5.02 10.60 -9.60
C ILE A 214 5.71 9.71 -8.59
N ILE A 215 6.19 8.55 -9.04
CA ILE A 215 7.06 7.62 -8.31
C ILE A 215 8.47 7.79 -8.87
N ALA A 216 9.38 8.36 -8.11
CA ALA A 216 10.78 8.49 -8.54
C ALA A 216 11.51 7.15 -8.38
N LYS A 217 12.09 6.62 -9.46
CA LYS A 217 12.88 5.39 -9.40
C LYS A 217 14.34 5.74 -9.09
N ILE A 218 14.84 5.14 -8.03
CA ILE A 218 16.23 5.30 -7.57
C ILE A 218 17.05 4.16 -8.17
N GLU A 219 17.81 4.49 -9.21
CA GLU A 219 18.48 3.55 -10.11
C GLU A 219 19.97 3.88 -10.31
N ASN A 220 20.46 4.96 -9.68
CA ASN A 220 21.85 5.42 -9.84
C ASN A 220 22.38 6.04 -8.54
N ARG A 221 23.72 6.21 -8.46
CA ARG A 221 24.41 6.79 -7.29
C ARG A 221 23.95 8.21 -6.98
N GLU A 222 23.72 9.04 -8.00
CA GLU A 222 23.30 10.43 -7.83
C GLU A 222 21.91 10.50 -7.17
N GLY A 223 20.95 9.66 -7.60
CA GLY A 223 19.63 9.55 -6.99
C GLY A 223 19.68 9.10 -5.53
N VAL A 224 20.57 8.17 -5.19
CA VAL A 224 20.81 7.76 -3.79
C VAL A 224 21.31 8.93 -2.96
N ASN A 225 22.31 9.68 -3.45
CA ASN A 225 22.87 10.82 -2.74
C ASN A 225 21.87 11.96 -2.54
N ASN A 226 20.95 12.12 -3.48
CA ASN A 226 19.94 13.18 -3.53
C ASN A 226 18.57 12.75 -2.99
N ILE A 227 18.47 11.62 -2.28
CA ILE A 227 17.20 11.01 -1.89
C ILE A 227 16.24 11.96 -1.17
N ASP A 228 16.75 12.82 -0.28
CA ASP A 228 15.91 13.72 0.52
C ASP A 228 15.24 14.81 -0.32
N ILE A 229 15.98 15.40 -1.27
CA ILE A 229 15.41 16.41 -2.16
C ILE A 229 14.47 15.78 -3.18
N ILE A 230 14.74 14.55 -3.62
CA ILE A 230 13.83 13.79 -4.49
C ILE A 230 12.53 13.46 -3.74
N LEU A 231 12.61 12.99 -2.49
CA LEU A 231 11.44 12.70 -1.65
C LEU A 231 10.59 13.96 -1.40
N SER A 232 11.20 15.13 -1.34
CA SER A 232 10.45 16.40 -1.19
C SER A 232 9.60 16.71 -2.43
N ALA A 233 10.06 16.35 -3.64
CA ALA A 233 9.41 16.64 -4.92
C ALA A 233 8.45 15.54 -5.38
N ALA A 234 8.81 14.26 -5.16
CA ALA A 234 8.05 13.10 -5.61
C ALA A 234 6.88 12.75 -4.68
N ASP A 235 5.89 12.01 -5.22
CA ASP A 235 4.77 11.50 -4.43
C ASP A 235 5.08 10.15 -3.77
N ALA A 236 5.98 9.37 -4.36
CA ALA A 236 6.50 8.10 -3.87
C ALA A 236 7.89 7.84 -4.46
N VAL A 237 8.59 6.83 -3.97
CA VAL A 237 9.85 6.38 -4.56
C VAL A 237 9.84 4.87 -4.79
N MET A 238 10.73 4.40 -5.67
CA MET A 238 10.94 2.99 -5.96
C MET A 238 12.44 2.68 -5.95
N VAL A 239 12.85 1.70 -5.18
CA VAL A 239 14.20 1.13 -5.29
C VAL A 239 14.15 0.05 -6.37
N ALA A 240 14.67 0.36 -7.56
CA ALA A 240 14.75 -0.54 -8.69
C ALA A 240 16.11 -1.26 -8.65
N ARG A 241 16.15 -2.39 -7.92
CA ARG A 241 17.39 -3.06 -7.52
C ARG A 241 18.20 -3.60 -8.71
N GLY A 242 17.54 -3.94 -9.80
CA GLY A 242 18.19 -4.42 -11.03
C GLY A 242 19.14 -3.36 -11.60
N ASP A 243 18.59 -2.19 -11.94
CA ASP A 243 19.35 -1.08 -12.53
C ASP A 243 20.31 -0.45 -11.52
N LEU A 244 19.86 -0.25 -10.28
CA LEU A 244 20.71 0.30 -9.21
C LEU A 244 21.93 -0.59 -8.94
N GLY A 245 21.78 -1.92 -8.97
CA GLY A 245 22.89 -2.86 -8.73
C GLY A 245 23.93 -2.88 -9.86
N VAL A 246 23.63 -2.29 -11.03
CA VAL A 246 24.63 -2.05 -12.09
C VAL A 246 25.39 -0.75 -11.83
N GLU A 247 24.72 0.26 -11.28
CA GLU A 247 25.27 1.62 -11.09
C GLU A 247 26.06 1.80 -9.79
N ILE A 248 25.95 0.88 -8.83
CA ILE A 248 26.64 0.91 -7.54
C ILE A 248 27.39 -0.41 -7.30
N ASP A 249 28.27 -0.43 -6.28
CA ASP A 249 28.80 -1.71 -5.80
C ASP A 249 27.64 -2.55 -5.23
N PHE A 250 27.48 -3.78 -5.73
CA PHE A 250 26.39 -4.68 -5.33
C PHE A 250 26.38 -4.97 -3.82
N THR A 251 27.52 -4.86 -3.15
CA THR A 251 27.63 -5.05 -1.69
C THR A 251 26.98 -3.93 -0.89
N GLU A 252 26.79 -2.74 -1.48
CA GLU A 252 26.14 -1.60 -0.85
C GLU A 252 24.59 -1.66 -0.98
N LEU A 253 24.07 -2.41 -1.96
CA LEU A 253 22.65 -2.41 -2.33
C LEU A 253 21.71 -2.67 -1.14
N PRO A 254 21.96 -3.66 -0.24
CA PRO A 254 21.06 -3.91 0.90
C PRO A 254 21.03 -2.73 1.88
N GLY A 255 22.18 -2.08 2.11
CA GLY A 255 22.26 -0.91 2.98
C GLY A 255 21.53 0.30 2.41
N ILE A 256 21.68 0.53 1.10
CA ILE A 256 20.99 1.61 0.38
C ILE A 256 19.46 1.36 0.39
N GLN A 257 18.99 0.13 0.15
CA GLN A 257 17.57 -0.20 0.23
C GLN A 257 16.98 0.20 1.60
N LYS A 258 17.61 -0.21 2.69
CA LYS A 258 17.17 0.13 4.05
C LYS A 258 17.15 1.63 4.28
N ASN A 259 18.21 2.33 3.88
CA ASN A 259 18.29 3.79 4.03
C ASN A 259 17.17 4.51 3.25
N VAL A 260 16.93 4.15 1.99
CA VAL A 260 15.87 4.76 1.17
C VAL A 260 14.48 4.46 1.77
N ILE A 261 14.26 3.27 2.33
CA ILE A 261 13.01 2.92 3.02
C ILE A 261 12.83 3.80 4.26
N ASP A 262 13.84 3.95 5.10
CA ASP A 262 13.78 4.77 6.32
C ASP A 262 13.58 6.27 6.00
N ARG A 263 14.25 6.77 4.95
CA ARG A 263 14.05 8.16 4.49
C ARG A 263 12.62 8.36 3.98
N SER A 264 12.12 7.44 3.15
CA SER A 264 10.74 7.51 2.64
C SER A 264 9.71 7.52 3.77
N PHE A 265 9.92 6.71 4.79
CA PHE A 265 9.11 6.68 5.99
C PHE A 265 9.12 8.04 6.70
N SER A 266 10.29 8.64 6.91
CA SER A 266 10.43 9.96 7.55
C SER A 266 9.65 11.05 6.81
N PHE A 267 9.63 11.00 5.47
CA PHE A 267 8.87 11.93 4.63
C PHE A 267 7.38 11.57 4.49
N GLY A 268 6.94 10.42 5.04
CA GLY A 268 5.57 9.94 4.88
C GLY A 268 5.20 9.57 3.44
N LYS A 269 6.18 9.20 2.63
CA LYS A 269 6.00 8.83 1.22
C LYS A 269 5.97 7.30 1.06
N PRO A 270 5.06 6.76 0.23
CA PRO A 270 5.10 5.35 -0.12
C PRO A 270 6.42 4.97 -0.80
N ILE A 271 6.90 3.76 -0.51
CA ILE A 271 8.09 3.19 -1.13
C ILE A 271 7.80 1.83 -1.72
N VAL A 272 8.36 1.56 -2.90
CA VAL A 272 8.27 0.29 -3.62
C VAL A 272 9.65 -0.37 -3.64
N THR A 273 9.73 -1.62 -3.21
CA THR A 273 10.89 -2.48 -3.45
C THR A 273 10.63 -3.32 -4.69
N ALA A 274 11.49 -3.17 -5.70
CA ALA A 274 11.25 -3.68 -7.04
C ALA A 274 12.40 -4.50 -7.59
N THR A 275 12.08 -5.36 -8.55
CA THR A 275 12.97 -6.23 -9.35
C THR A 275 13.59 -7.38 -8.57
N GLN A 276 13.73 -8.53 -9.24
CA GLN A 276 14.38 -9.75 -8.73
C GLN A 276 13.81 -10.24 -7.38
N MET A 277 12.48 -10.10 -7.18
CA MET A 277 11.84 -10.52 -5.93
C MET A 277 11.55 -12.04 -5.90
N LEU A 278 10.95 -12.58 -6.97
CA LEU A 278 10.65 -14.00 -7.17
C LEU A 278 11.08 -14.45 -8.56
N ASP A 279 12.25 -14.00 -9.02
CA ASP A 279 12.72 -14.14 -10.41
C ASP A 279 12.73 -15.60 -10.90
N SER A 280 13.08 -16.55 -10.03
CA SER A 280 13.05 -17.97 -10.36
C SER A 280 11.65 -18.47 -10.75
N MET A 281 10.58 -17.78 -10.33
CA MET A 281 9.20 -18.09 -10.70
C MET A 281 8.83 -17.68 -12.13
N MET A 282 9.75 -17.05 -12.87
CA MET A 282 9.60 -16.92 -14.31
C MET A 282 9.51 -18.30 -15.02
N VAL A 283 10.23 -19.29 -14.50
CA VAL A 283 10.30 -20.64 -15.09
C VAL A 283 9.93 -21.76 -14.12
N ASN A 284 9.91 -21.50 -12.82
CA ASN A 284 9.60 -22.49 -11.79
C ASN A 284 8.28 -22.18 -11.06
N PRO A 285 7.48 -23.19 -10.68
CA PRO A 285 6.22 -22.98 -9.97
C PRO A 285 6.40 -22.59 -8.49
N ARG A 286 7.63 -22.58 -7.98
CA ARG A 286 7.96 -22.22 -6.59
C ARG A 286 9.25 -21.40 -6.56
N PRO A 287 9.34 -20.41 -5.65
CA PRO A 287 10.54 -19.61 -5.50
C PRO A 287 11.63 -20.37 -4.76
N THR A 288 12.84 -19.84 -4.81
CA THR A 288 13.94 -20.25 -3.96
C THR A 288 13.73 -19.77 -2.51
N ARG A 289 14.45 -20.38 -1.56
CA ARG A 289 14.42 -19.93 -0.15
C ARG A 289 15.02 -18.54 0.05
N ALA A 290 16.01 -18.18 -0.76
CA ALA A 290 16.62 -16.85 -0.75
C ALA A 290 15.60 -15.76 -1.16
N GLU A 291 14.81 -16.02 -2.21
CA GLU A 291 13.75 -15.10 -2.66
C GLU A 291 12.63 -14.93 -1.64
N ILE A 292 12.20 -16.02 -0.97
CA ILE A 292 11.24 -15.93 0.14
C ILE A 292 11.78 -15.03 1.26
N SER A 293 13.06 -15.19 1.62
CA SER A 293 13.72 -14.37 2.64
C SER A 293 13.87 -12.92 2.18
N ASP A 294 14.15 -12.66 0.91
CA ASP A 294 14.26 -11.32 0.35
C ASP A 294 12.93 -10.56 0.41
N VAL A 295 11.82 -11.19 -0.02
CA VAL A 295 10.48 -10.60 0.09
C VAL A 295 10.14 -10.30 1.55
N ALA A 296 10.37 -11.23 2.46
CA ALA A 296 10.12 -11.03 3.89
C ALA A 296 10.97 -9.88 4.45
N ASN A 297 12.27 -9.81 4.12
CA ASN A 297 13.16 -8.75 4.57
C ASN A 297 12.74 -7.37 4.06
N ALA A 298 12.32 -7.21 2.81
CA ALA A 298 11.80 -5.95 2.31
C ALA A 298 10.58 -5.47 3.12
N ILE A 299 9.73 -6.41 3.58
CA ILE A 299 8.58 -6.11 4.43
C ILE A 299 9.03 -5.75 5.85
N TYR A 300 9.99 -6.48 6.43
CA TYR A 300 10.61 -6.13 7.72
C TYR A 300 11.29 -4.77 7.66
N ASP A 301 11.93 -4.42 6.55
CA ASP A 301 12.53 -3.10 6.33
C ASP A 301 11.46 -1.98 6.27
N GLY A 302 10.18 -2.32 6.01
CA GLY A 302 9.04 -1.40 6.04
C GLY A 302 8.61 -0.87 4.69
N THR A 303 8.91 -1.56 3.60
CA THR A 303 8.39 -1.18 2.29
C THR A 303 6.87 -1.02 2.28
N SER A 304 6.34 -0.12 1.47
CA SER A 304 4.89 0.06 1.31
C SER A 304 4.30 -0.90 0.29
N ALA A 305 5.08 -1.20 -0.73
CA ALA A 305 4.70 -2.11 -1.81
C ALA A 305 5.91 -2.91 -2.30
N ILE A 306 5.63 -4.07 -2.87
CA ILE A 306 6.59 -4.97 -3.53
C ILE A 306 6.12 -5.21 -4.96
N MET A 307 7.06 -5.43 -5.88
CA MET A 307 6.74 -5.50 -7.31
C MET A 307 7.21 -6.80 -7.95
N LEU A 308 6.31 -7.41 -8.73
CA LEU A 308 6.61 -8.48 -9.69
C LEU A 308 6.81 -7.85 -11.08
N SER A 309 7.92 -8.16 -11.70
CA SER A 309 8.31 -7.65 -13.03
C SER A 309 8.11 -8.71 -14.12
N GLY A 310 9.16 -9.43 -14.49
CA GLY A 310 9.13 -10.51 -15.45
C GLY A 310 8.21 -11.63 -15.03
N GLU A 311 8.13 -11.93 -13.74
CA GLU A 311 7.36 -13.02 -13.14
C GLU A 311 5.88 -12.99 -13.59
N THR A 312 5.30 -11.79 -13.71
CA THR A 312 3.92 -11.62 -14.19
C THR A 312 3.83 -11.23 -15.66
N ALA A 313 4.80 -10.47 -16.19
CA ALA A 313 4.76 -9.96 -17.56
C ALA A 313 5.00 -11.06 -18.61
N ALA A 314 5.98 -11.95 -18.38
CA ALA A 314 6.45 -12.95 -19.34
C ALA A 314 6.64 -14.34 -18.72
N GLY A 315 6.55 -14.48 -17.41
CA GLY A 315 6.75 -15.73 -16.68
C GLY A 315 5.69 -16.78 -16.99
N ALA A 316 6.03 -18.03 -16.73
CA ALA A 316 5.14 -19.17 -16.92
C ALA A 316 4.08 -19.30 -15.80
N TYR A 317 4.30 -18.68 -14.65
CA TYR A 317 3.48 -18.83 -13.42
C TYR A 317 3.04 -17.50 -12.80
N PRO A 318 2.39 -16.59 -13.58
CA PRO A 318 2.08 -15.22 -13.11
C PRO A 318 1.16 -15.18 -11.89
N VAL A 319 0.12 -16.02 -11.85
CA VAL A 319 -0.87 -16.06 -10.75
C VAL A 319 -0.26 -16.69 -9.50
N GLU A 320 0.52 -17.75 -9.67
CA GLU A 320 1.23 -18.42 -8.57
C GLU A 320 2.28 -17.51 -7.94
N ALA A 321 2.98 -16.70 -8.75
CA ALA A 321 3.94 -15.70 -8.25
C ALA A 321 3.25 -14.66 -7.37
N LEU A 322 2.10 -14.12 -7.79
CA LEU A 322 1.31 -13.20 -6.98
C LEU A 322 0.80 -13.86 -5.69
N LYS A 323 0.22 -15.05 -5.77
CA LYS A 323 -0.28 -15.79 -4.61
C LYS A 323 0.84 -16.08 -3.60
N THR A 324 2.01 -16.48 -4.09
CA THR A 324 3.19 -16.74 -3.27
C THR A 324 3.66 -15.46 -2.57
N MET A 325 3.81 -14.36 -3.31
CA MET A 325 4.20 -13.07 -2.75
C MET A 325 3.19 -12.56 -1.70
N SER A 326 1.90 -12.74 -1.96
CA SER A 326 0.84 -12.40 -1.01
C SER A 326 0.92 -13.22 0.27
N ALA A 327 1.14 -14.53 0.16
CA ALA A 327 1.26 -15.42 1.31
C ALA A 327 2.48 -15.09 2.18
N ILE A 328 3.64 -14.80 1.56
CA ILE A 328 4.84 -14.35 2.29
C ILE A 328 4.55 -13.05 3.04
N ALA A 329 3.91 -12.08 2.36
CA ALA A 329 3.58 -10.78 2.96
C ALA A 329 2.64 -10.93 4.16
N GLU A 330 1.54 -11.68 4.02
CA GLU A 330 0.59 -11.92 5.12
C GLU A 330 1.24 -12.66 6.29
N ARG A 331 2.10 -13.63 6.01
CA ARG A 331 2.82 -14.35 7.07
C ARG A 331 3.76 -13.43 7.82
N THR A 332 4.59 -12.65 7.11
CA THR A 332 5.55 -11.72 7.71
C THR A 332 4.87 -10.65 8.57
N GLU A 333 3.79 -10.05 8.05
CA GLU A 333 3.02 -9.01 8.77
C GLU A 333 2.33 -9.53 10.05
N ASN A 334 2.09 -10.83 10.16
CA ASN A 334 1.49 -11.45 11.33
C ASN A 334 2.50 -11.91 12.38
N GLU A 335 3.80 -11.85 12.10
CA GLU A 335 4.83 -12.18 13.09
C GLU A 335 4.86 -11.12 14.22
N PRO A 336 4.97 -11.52 15.49
CA PRO A 336 4.97 -10.60 16.62
C PRO A 336 6.06 -9.55 16.55
N HIS A 337 7.26 -9.94 16.13
CA HIS A 337 8.43 -9.06 15.99
C HIS A 337 8.21 -7.90 15.02
N TYR A 338 7.51 -8.14 13.90
CA TYR A 338 7.13 -7.10 12.93
C TYR A 338 6.26 -6.00 13.54
N ARG A 339 5.35 -6.39 14.47
CA ARG A 339 4.37 -5.48 15.08
C ARG A 339 5.00 -4.54 16.11
N ASP A 340 6.00 -5.01 16.86
CA ASP A 340 6.54 -4.31 18.03
C ASP A 340 7.58 -3.23 17.68
N GLU A 341 8.35 -3.42 16.61
CA GLU A 341 9.44 -2.50 16.26
C GLU A 341 9.00 -1.25 15.50
N ARG A 342 8.00 -1.36 14.64
CA ARG A 342 7.64 -0.28 13.69
C ARG A 342 6.92 0.93 14.29
N PHE A 343 6.31 0.78 15.45
CA PHE A 343 5.58 1.88 16.10
C PHE A 343 6.49 2.85 16.87
N LYS A 344 7.76 2.50 17.08
CA LYS A 344 8.66 3.21 18.00
C LYS A 344 9.34 4.45 17.44
N ASP A 345 9.51 4.57 16.11
CA ASP A 345 10.43 5.57 15.51
C ASP A 345 9.77 6.66 14.64
N ALA A 346 8.46 6.84 14.73
CA ALA A 346 7.71 7.65 13.75
C ALA A 346 7.83 9.19 13.87
N ALA A 347 8.61 9.73 14.80
CA ALA A 347 8.65 11.16 15.06
C ALA A 347 10.00 11.82 14.71
N HIS A 348 10.28 12.02 13.41
CA HIS A 348 11.43 12.82 12.98
C HIS A 348 10.97 13.94 12.02
N GLY A 349 11.37 15.20 12.31
CA GLY A 349 11.15 16.35 11.44
C GLY A 349 10.13 17.38 11.96
N GLN A 350 9.86 18.40 11.17
CA GLN A 350 8.79 19.38 11.43
C GLN A 350 7.42 18.70 11.26
N ILE A 351 6.68 18.58 12.36
CA ILE A 351 5.39 17.91 12.39
C ILE A 351 4.29 18.95 12.10
N SER A 352 3.54 18.77 11.02
CA SER A 352 2.34 19.57 10.75
C SER A 352 1.17 19.18 11.66
N VAL A 353 0.16 20.05 11.76
CA VAL A 353 -1.07 19.73 12.52
C VAL A 353 -1.69 18.42 12.03
N SER A 354 -1.78 18.22 10.71
CA SER A 354 -2.34 17.00 10.14
C SER A 354 -1.51 15.75 10.46
N ASP A 355 -0.18 15.87 10.49
CA ASP A 355 0.73 14.77 10.85
C ASP A 355 0.59 14.42 12.34
N ALA A 356 0.58 15.43 13.24
CA ALA A 356 0.34 15.24 14.67
C ALA A 356 -1.03 14.61 14.95
N THR A 357 -2.07 15.04 14.24
CA THR A 357 -3.42 14.47 14.37
C THR A 357 -3.44 13.00 13.90
N ALA A 358 -2.80 12.68 12.78
CA ALA A 358 -2.71 11.30 12.29
C ALA A 358 -1.95 10.39 13.28
N HIS A 359 -0.85 10.87 13.86
CA HIS A 359 -0.12 10.15 14.91
C HIS A 359 -1.00 9.89 16.13
N ALA A 360 -1.65 10.95 16.66
CA ALA A 360 -2.54 10.84 17.82
C ALA A 360 -3.71 9.87 17.54
N ALA A 361 -4.27 9.88 16.33
CA ALA A 361 -5.33 8.95 15.94
C ALA A 361 -4.86 7.48 15.95
N CYS A 362 -3.66 7.19 15.49
CA CYS A 362 -3.07 5.85 15.53
C CYS A 362 -2.83 5.38 16.98
N LEU A 363 -2.31 6.27 17.84
CA LEU A 363 -2.13 6.00 19.28
C LEU A 363 -3.48 5.73 19.96
N THR A 364 -4.45 6.63 19.75
CA THR A 364 -5.81 6.48 20.29
C THR A 364 -6.43 5.15 19.86
N ALA A 365 -6.35 4.81 18.56
CA ALA A 365 -6.92 3.57 18.05
C ALA A 365 -6.32 2.32 18.71
N ARG A 366 -5.02 2.33 19.00
CA ARG A 366 -4.35 1.25 19.73
C ARG A 366 -4.82 1.21 21.18
N ASP A 367 -4.83 2.34 21.88
CA ASP A 367 -5.09 2.41 23.33
C ASP A 367 -6.55 2.04 23.66
N VAL A 368 -7.52 2.40 22.80
CA VAL A 368 -8.92 2.00 22.96
C VAL A 368 -9.25 0.66 22.27
N ASN A 369 -8.25 -0.01 21.71
CA ASN A 369 -8.43 -1.25 20.93
C ASN A 369 -9.52 -1.13 19.85
N ALA A 370 -9.48 -0.04 19.07
CA ALA A 370 -10.44 0.21 18.01
C ALA A 370 -10.37 -0.88 16.92
N ALA A 371 -11.50 -1.22 16.33
CA ALA A 371 -11.58 -2.19 15.24
C ALA A 371 -10.97 -1.65 13.95
N ALA A 372 -11.11 -0.34 13.69
CA ALA A 372 -10.52 0.34 12.53
C ALA A 372 -10.26 1.83 12.81
N ILE A 373 -9.37 2.42 11.99
CA ILE A 373 -9.27 3.87 11.82
C ILE A 373 -10.01 4.22 10.53
N VAL A 374 -11.04 5.05 10.63
CA VAL A 374 -11.80 5.55 9.47
C VAL A 374 -11.36 6.98 9.20
N THR A 375 -10.94 7.27 7.98
CA THR A 375 -10.56 8.63 7.59
C THR A 375 -11.34 9.09 6.38
N VAL A 376 -11.83 10.31 6.41
CA VAL A 376 -12.41 10.95 5.23
C VAL A 376 -11.42 11.96 4.70
N SER A 377 -11.04 11.82 3.44
CA SER A 377 -9.98 12.62 2.82
C SER A 377 -10.28 12.90 1.36
N GLU A 378 -10.28 14.15 0.96
CA GLU A 378 -10.50 14.57 -0.42
C GLU A 378 -9.32 14.15 -1.33
N SER A 379 -8.09 14.48 -0.93
CA SER A 379 -6.87 14.20 -1.70
C SER A 379 -6.16 12.90 -1.30
N GLY A 380 -6.66 12.16 -0.31
CA GLY A 380 -6.02 10.98 0.26
C GLY A 380 -4.84 11.28 1.20
N ASN A 381 -4.53 12.56 1.47
CA ASN A 381 -3.34 12.92 2.26
C ASN A 381 -3.40 12.41 3.71
N THR A 382 -4.55 12.56 4.39
CA THR A 382 -4.75 12.05 5.75
C THR A 382 -4.53 10.54 5.83
N ALA A 383 -5.05 9.80 4.84
CA ALA A 383 -4.87 8.36 4.78
C ALA A 383 -3.38 7.97 4.65
N ARG A 384 -2.60 8.71 3.81
CA ARG A 384 -1.16 8.50 3.69
C ARG A 384 -0.40 8.83 4.97
N LEU A 385 -0.79 9.90 5.69
CA LEU A 385 -0.21 10.22 6.98
C LEU A 385 -0.50 9.14 8.03
N LEU A 386 -1.71 8.59 8.09
CA LEU A 386 -2.02 7.44 8.94
C LEU A 386 -1.18 6.21 8.56
N SER A 387 -1.03 5.94 7.26
CA SER A 387 -0.21 4.84 6.75
C SER A 387 1.26 4.95 7.15
N LYS A 388 1.81 6.18 7.25
CA LYS A 388 3.15 6.46 7.76
C LYS A 388 3.39 5.83 9.14
N TYR A 389 2.42 5.91 10.02
CA TYR A 389 2.56 5.42 11.41
C TYR A 389 2.30 3.92 11.59
N ARG A 390 2.06 3.17 10.51
CA ARG A 390 1.95 1.70 10.49
C ARG A 390 1.04 1.14 11.60
N PRO A 391 -0.19 1.64 11.80
CA PRO A 391 -1.05 1.15 12.87
C PRO A 391 -1.38 -0.33 12.72
N THR A 392 -1.62 -0.99 13.86
CA THR A 392 -2.10 -2.39 13.87
C THR A 392 -3.53 -2.50 13.34
N GLN A 393 -4.34 -1.47 13.55
CA GLN A 393 -5.70 -1.37 13.04
C GLN A 393 -5.71 -1.16 11.52
N PRO A 394 -6.71 -1.69 10.80
CA PRO A 394 -6.93 -1.36 9.39
C PRO A 394 -7.26 0.13 9.22
N ILE A 395 -6.76 0.74 8.14
CA ILE A 395 -7.07 2.12 7.76
C ILE A 395 -8.12 2.06 6.64
N ILE A 396 -9.31 2.56 6.92
CA ILE A 396 -10.41 2.67 5.96
C ILE A 396 -10.49 4.12 5.50
N ALA A 397 -10.10 4.38 4.25
CA ALA A 397 -10.10 5.71 3.66
C ALA A 397 -11.35 5.92 2.80
N CYS A 398 -12.27 6.76 3.25
CA CYS A 398 -13.43 7.19 2.48
C CYS A 398 -13.04 8.41 1.65
N VAL A 399 -13.14 8.30 0.33
CA VAL A 399 -12.76 9.33 -0.64
C VAL A 399 -13.90 9.57 -1.62
N MET A 400 -13.93 10.74 -2.26
CA MET A 400 -15.01 11.16 -3.16
C MET A 400 -14.62 11.04 -4.64
N ASP A 401 -13.33 10.85 -4.92
CA ASP A 401 -12.75 10.77 -6.26
C ASP A 401 -12.19 9.38 -6.53
N GLU A 402 -12.51 8.81 -7.70
CA GLU A 402 -12.07 7.46 -8.09
C GLU A 402 -10.56 7.38 -8.36
N GLN A 403 -9.94 8.44 -8.89
CA GLN A 403 -8.51 8.45 -9.12
C GLN A 403 -7.76 8.46 -7.78
N VAL A 404 -8.21 9.27 -6.82
CA VAL A 404 -7.68 9.26 -5.45
C VAL A 404 -7.86 7.89 -4.81
N GLN A 405 -9.02 7.23 -4.99
CA GLN A 405 -9.27 5.87 -4.52
C GLN A 405 -8.22 4.90 -5.06
N ARG A 406 -7.96 4.93 -6.37
CA ARG A 406 -6.95 4.07 -7.01
C ARG A 406 -5.53 4.42 -6.57
N GLN A 407 -5.20 5.69 -6.44
CA GLN A 407 -3.89 6.13 -5.96
C GLN A 407 -3.58 5.65 -4.53
N LEU A 408 -4.58 5.52 -3.68
CA LEU A 408 -4.38 4.96 -2.34
C LEU A 408 -4.06 3.46 -2.35
N SER A 409 -4.28 2.76 -3.48
CA SER A 409 -3.92 1.35 -3.63
C SER A 409 -2.40 1.08 -3.58
N LEU A 410 -1.55 2.10 -3.65
CA LEU A 410 -0.10 1.99 -3.43
C LEU A 410 0.29 2.15 -1.95
N SER A 411 -0.58 2.72 -1.13
CA SER A 411 -0.26 3.07 0.26
C SER A 411 -0.50 1.89 1.21
N TRP A 412 0.49 1.59 2.05
CA TRP A 412 0.45 0.48 2.99
C TRP A 412 -0.76 0.56 3.94
N GLY A 413 -1.40 -0.59 4.17
CA GLY A 413 -2.48 -0.75 5.16
C GLY A 413 -3.79 -0.05 4.85
N ILE A 414 -3.90 0.70 3.74
CA ILE A 414 -5.10 1.45 3.38
C ILE A 414 -6.05 0.57 2.56
N THR A 415 -7.32 0.60 2.94
CA THR A 415 -8.44 0.18 2.10
C THR A 415 -9.28 1.42 1.77
N SER A 416 -9.42 1.74 0.49
CA SER A 416 -10.15 2.92 0.03
C SER A 416 -11.57 2.58 -0.41
N LEU A 417 -12.53 3.39 0.02
CA LEU A 417 -13.95 3.26 -0.32
C LEU A 417 -14.46 4.58 -0.92
N LEU A 418 -15.30 4.50 -1.96
CA LEU A 418 -15.96 5.67 -2.52
C LEU A 418 -17.15 6.06 -1.68
N MET A 419 -17.23 7.36 -1.34
CA MET A 419 -18.29 7.96 -0.55
C MET A 419 -18.83 9.21 -1.26
N GLY A 420 -20.12 9.48 -1.14
CA GLY A 420 -20.69 10.74 -1.58
C GLY A 420 -20.30 11.93 -0.68
N PRO A 421 -20.58 13.17 -1.11
CA PRO A 421 -20.32 14.36 -0.31
C PRO A 421 -21.23 14.41 0.94
N ALA A 422 -20.67 14.85 2.06
CA ALA A 422 -21.40 15.07 3.32
C ALA A 422 -21.61 16.57 3.55
N LYS A 423 -22.75 16.95 4.13
CA LYS A 423 -23.15 18.34 4.37
C LYS A 423 -22.69 18.85 5.76
N SER A 424 -22.41 17.95 6.66
CA SER A 424 -21.99 18.28 8.03
C SER A 424 -20.97 17.26 8.54
N THR A 425 -20.27 17.60 9.62
CA THR A 425 -19.30 16.70 10.27
C THR A 425 -19.98 15.45 10.83
N ASP A 426 -21.19 15.57 11.38
CA ASP A 426 -21.93 14.42 11.91
C ASP A 426 -22.36 13.47 10.80
N GLU A 427 -22.91 14.00 9.70
CA GLU A 427 -23.26 13.23 8.51
C GLU A 427 -22.04 12.51 7.92
N LEU A 428 -20.87 13.20 7.88
CA LEU A 428 -19.61 12.64 7.41
C LEU A 428 -19.18 11.43 8.24
N ILE A 429 -19.30 11.51 9.57
CA ILE A 429 -18.95 10.42 10.49
C ILE A 429 -19.92 9.24 10.29
N GLU A 430 -21.23 9.52 10.26
CA GLU A 430 -22.26 8.50 10.07
C GLU A 430 -22.10 7.77 8.72
N MET A 431 -21.96 8.53 7.63
CA MET A 431 -21.79 7.96 6.29
C MET A 431 -20.52 7.11 6.17
N SER A 432 -19.38 7.60 6.67
CA SER A 432 -18.09 6.90 6.57
C SER A 432 -18.07 5.62 7.40
N THR A 433 -18.60 5.65 8.62
CA THR A 433 -18.70 4.46 9.48
C THR A 433 -19.71 3.45 8.98
N ALA A 434 -20.87 3.90 8.48
CA ALA A 434 -21.86 3.04 7.85
C ALA A 434 -21.33 2.37 6.57
N LEU A 435 -20.54 3.11 5.76
CA LEU A 435 -19.88 2.57 4.57
C LEU A 435 -18.85 1.50 4.93
N ALA A 436 -18.04 1.74 5.97
CA ALA A 436 -17.09 0.77 6.49
C ALA A 436 -17.80 -0.49 7.02
N GLN A 437 -18.91 -0.31 7.72
CA GLN A 437 -19.76 -1.39 8.24
C GLN A 437 -20.39 -2.22 7.09
N LYS A 438 -20.98 -1.56 6.10
CA LYS A 438 -21.56 -2.23 4.92
C LYS A 438 -20.56 -3.11 4.19
N ASN A 439 -19.28 -2.73 4.19
CA ASN A 439 -18.19 -3.48 3.56
C ASN A 439 -17.52 -4.49 4.51
N GLY A 440 -18.04 -4.71 5.72
CA GLY A 440 -17.55 -5.72 6.67
C GLY A 440 -16.28 -5.37 7.42
N TYR A 441 -15.89 -4.10 7.44
CA TYR A 441 -14.70 -3.61 8.19
C TYR A 441 -15.03 -3.19 9.61
N LEU A 442 -16.28 -2.93 9.91
CA LEU A 442 -16.79 -2.57 11.24
C LEU A 442 -18.07 -3.34 11.53
N HIS A 443 -18.28 -3.66 12.81
CA HIS A 443 -19.49 -4.33 13.28
C HIS A 443 -20.15 -3.52 14.41
N ASN A 444 -21.44 -3.76 14.63
CA ASN A 444 -22.17 -3.11 15.72
C ASN A 444 -21.49 -3.35 17.06
N GLY A 445 -21.33 -2.29 17.86
CA GLY A 445 -20.68 -2.34 19.17
C GLY A 445 -19.16 -2.21 19.14
N GLU A 446 -18.53 -2.19 17.98
CA GLU A 446 -17.10 -1.94 17.87
C GLU A 446 -16.79 -0.44 17.95
N LEU A 447 -15.59 -0.12 18.45
CA LEU A 447 -15.06 1.24 18.43
C LEU A 447 -14.30 1.49 17.13
N ALA A 448 -14.58 2.64 16.50
CA ALA A 448 -13.80 3.19 15.40
C ALA A 448 -13.19 4.52 15.81
N VAL A 449 -11.96 4.79 15.40
CA VAL A 449 -11.37 6.12 15.48
C VAL A 449 -11.56 6.81 14.14
N VAL A 450 -12.35 7.89 14.13
CA VAL A 450 -12.67 8.65 12.91
C VAL A 450 -11.80 9.90 12.86
N THR A 451 -11.15 10.16 11.71
CA THR A 451 -10.38 11.38 11.46
C THR A 451 -10.89 12.13 10.24
N ALA A 452 -10.94 13.44 10.34
CA ALA A 452 -11.37 14.31 9.24
C ALA A 452 -10.78 15.73 9.38
N GLY A 453 -10.87 16.50 8.30
CA GLY A 453 -10.65 17.95 8.32
C GLY A 453 -11.95 18.70 8.60
N VAL A 454 -11.92 19.64 9.53
CA VAL A 454 -13.04 20.53 9.85
C VAL A 454 -12.59 21.98 9.66
N PRO A 455 -13.35 22.82 8.91
CA PRO A 455 -14.64 22.54 8.27
C PRO A 455 -14.53 21.59 7.06
N VAL A 456 -15.63 20.88 6.79
CA VAL A 456 -15.71 19.92 5.65
C VAL A 456 -15.50 20.67 4.34
N GLY A 457 -14.75 20.06 3.39
CA GLY A 457 -14.47 20.64 2.06
C GLY A 457 -13.22 21.55 2.00
N VAL A 458 -12.43 21.62 3.08
CA VAL A 458 -11.12 22.32 3.06
C VAL A 458 -10.00 21.28 3.06
N SER A 459 -9.32 21.14 1.92
CA SER A 459 -8.23 20.16 1.76
C SER A 459 -7.02 20.48 2.66
N GLY A 460 -6.38 19.45 3.21
CA GLY A 460 -5.14 19.57 4.01
C GLY A 460 -5.30 19.94 5.48
N THR A 461 -6.53 20.03 5.99
CA THR A 461 -6.84 20.50 7.36
C THR A 461 -7.24 19.38 8.32
N THR A 462 -6.61 18.19 8.26
CA THR A 462 -6.91 17.13 9.24
C THR A 462 -6.62 17.62 10.65
N ASN A 463 -7.68 17.87 11.45
CA ASN A 463 -7.60 18.48 12.78
C ASN A 463 -8.61 17.89 13.78
N MET A 464 -9.34 16.83 13.40
CA MET A 464 -10.34 16.18 14.24
C MET A 464 -10.02 14.69 14.43
N ILE A 465 -10.19 14.24 15.67
CA ILE A 465 -10.23 12.82 16.05
C ILE A 465 -11.52 12.62 16.86
N LYS A 466 -12.33 11.62 16.47
CA LYS A 466 -13.53 11.22 17.20
C LYS A 466 -13.53 9.71 17.42
N ILE A 467 -13.67 9.28 18.68
CA ILE A 467 -13.96 7.89 18.99
C ILE A 467 -15.45 7.70 18.78
N HIS A 468 -15.82 6.77 17.91
CA HIS A 468 -17.18 6.48 17.51
C HIS A 468 -17.52 5.02 17.77
N MET A 469 -18.62 4.76 18.46
CA MET A 469 -19.18 3.42 18.61
C MET A 469 -20.12 3.12 17.43
N VAL A 470 -19.84 2.03 16.73
CA VAL A 470 -20.54 1.68 15.50
C VAL A 470 -21.96 1.17 15.80
N GLY A 471 -22.93 1.69 15.06
CA GLY A 471 -24.33 1.32 15.19
C GLY A 471 -25.06 1.99 16.38
N ASN A 472 -26.31 1.57 16.64
CA ASN A 472 -27.13 2.06 17.73
C ASN A 472 -26.78 1.37 19.07
N CYS A 473 -25.48 1.24 19.36
CA CYS A 473 -25.01 0.55 20.55
C CYS A 473 -25.17 1.46 21.78
N LEU A 474 -25.84 0.93 22.79
CA LEU A 474 -26.12 1.61 24.06
C LEU A 474 -25.12 1.24 25.15
N SER A 475 -24.58 0.02 25.11
CA SER A 475 -23.60 -0.50 26.05
C SER A 475 -22.85 -1.70 25.47
N THR A 476 -21.63 -1.96 25.93
CA THR A 476 -20.83 -3.12 25.56
C THR A 476 -20.34 -3.87 26.79
N GLY A 477 -20.15 -5.17 26.65
CA GLY A 477 -19.62 -6.04 27.69
C GLY A 477 -19.14 -7.37 27.12
N VAL A 478 -19.06 -8.39 27.95
CA VAL A 478 -18.67 -9.74 27.55
C VAL A 478 -19.92 -10.63 27.46
N GLY A 479 -20.22 -11.12 26.27
CA GLY A 479 -21.32 -12.07 26.07
C GLY A 479 -20.96 -13.44 26.69
N VAL A 480 -21.92 -14.02 27.40
CA VAL A 480 -21.80 -15.34 28.05
C VAL A 480 -22.37 -16.41 27.13
N GLY A 481 -21.67 -17.55 26.97
CA GLY A 481 -22.16 -18.68 26.19
C GLY A 481 -22.11 -18.51 24.67
N ARG A 482 -21.16 -17.72 24.16
CA ARG A 482 -20.94 -17.41 22.72
C ARG A 482 -20.89 -18.64 21.79
N GLU A 483 -20.60 -19.82 22.35
CA GLU A 483 -20.47 -21.09 21.63
C GLU A 483 -21.83 -21.77 21.35
N ASN A 484 -22.91 -21.29 21.98
CA ASN A 484 -24.24 -21.86 21.84
C ASN A 484 -25.14 -20.93 21.03
N ALA A 485 -25.62 -21.40 19.89
CA ALA A 485 -26.45 -20.61 18.97
C ALA A 485 -27.74 -20.06 19.64
N ASP A 486 -28.30 -20.78 20.60
CA ASP A 486 -29.52 -20.38 21.33
C ASP A 486 -29.29 -19.24 22.33
N LEU A 487 -28.00 -18.92 22.63
CA LEU A 487 -27.61 -17.86 23.57
C LEU A 487 -27.03 -16.62 22.89
N THR A 488 -27.09 -16.53 21.58
CA THR A 488 -26.39 -15.49 20.82
C THR A 488 -27.11 -14.14 20.84
N SER A 489 -28.44 -14.11 20.83
CA SER A 489 -29.18 -12.86 20.80
C SER A 489 -30.61 -12.96 21.32
N ALA A 490 -31.12 -11.86 21.87
CA ALA A 490 -32.55 -11.69 22.20
C ALA A 490 -32.90 -10.21 22.14
N SER A 491 -34.19 -9.91 22.02
CA SER A 491 -34.71 -8.55 22.04
C SER A 491 -35.92 -8.41 22.97
N GLY A 492 -36.12 -7.20 23.48
CA GLY A 492 -37.23 -6.87 24.35
C GLY A 492 -37.17 -5.44 24.88
N LYS A 493 -38.16 -5.06 25.68
CA LYS A 493 -38.12 -3.77 26.38
C LYS A 493 -37.12 -3.82 27.54
N ALA A 494 -36.28 -2.82 27.66
CA ALA A 494 -35.37 -2.69 28.75
C ALA A 494 -36.11 -2.48 30.07
N CYS A 495 -35.82 -3.29 31.08
CA CYS A 495 -36.19 -3.07 32.47
C CYS A 495 -34.94 -2.68 33.24
N VAL A 496 -34.71 -1.38 33.41
CA VAL A 496 -33.52 -0.85 34.07
C VAL A 496 -33.81 -0.70 35.56
N CYS A 497 -33.09 -1.48 36.39
CA CYS A 497 -33.29 -1.52 37.81
C CYS A 497 -31.96 -1.50 38.55
N ARG A 498 -31.87 -0.75 39.63
CA ARG A 498 -30.67 -0.68 40.49
C ARG A 498 -30.78 -1.52 41.75
N THR A 499 -32.00 -1.87 42.15
CA THR A 499 -32.30 -2.65 43.35
C THR A 499 -33.30 -3.77 43.08
N LEU A 500 -33.34 -4.77 43.95
CA LEU A 500 -34.32 -5.86 43.83
C LEU A 500 -35.77 -5.37 43.94
N ASP A 501 -36.01 -4.36 44.78
CA ASP A 501 -37.38 -3.80 44.91
C ASP A 501 -37.84 -3.09 43.62
N GLU A 502 -36.93 -2.45 42.88
CA GLU A 502 -37.24 -1.95 41.55
C GLU A 502 -37.54 -3.05 40.55
N VAL A 503 -36.81 -4.18 40.61
CA VAL A 503 -37.09 -5.36 39.76
C VAL A 503 -38.48 -5.89 40.06
N ARG A 504 -38.84 -6.06 41.35
CA ARG A 504 -40.20 -6.50 41.77
C ARG A 504 -41.29 -5.59 41.29
N ALA A 505 -41.04 -4.27 41.26
CA ALA A 505 -42.06 -3.29 40.88
C ALA A 505 -42.23 -3.15 39.36
N LYS A 506 -41.17 -3.29 38.57
CA LYS A 506 -41.13 -2.90 37.15
C LYS A 506 -41.08 -4.07 36.17
N PHE A 507 -40.47 -5.19 36.57
CA PHE A 507 -40.21 -6.29 35.65
C PHE A 507 -41.50 -6.99 35.18
N LYS A 508 -41.51 -7.31 33.89
CA LYS A 508 -42.52 -8.19 33.29
C LYS A 508 -41.84 -9.26 32.44
N PRO A 509 -42.37 -10.48 32.36
CA PRO A 509 -41.81 -11.56 31.54
C PRO A 509 -41.56 -11.09 30.09
N GLY A 510 -40.44 -11.50 29.52
CA GLY A 510 -40.03 -11.14 28.16
C GLY A 510 -39.29 -9.78 28.05
N MET A 511 -39.10 -9.04 29.17
CA MET A 511 -38.23 -7.84 29.16
C MET A 511 -36.74 -8.22 29.24
N VAL A 512 -35.89 -7.34 28.76
CA VAL A 512 -34.43 -7.41 28.99
C VAL A 512 -34.12 -6.80 30.36
N LEU A 513 -33.60 -7.59 31.27
CA LEU A 513 -33.27 -7.12 32.62
C LEU A 513 -31.88 -6.47 32.61
N VAL A 514 -31.82 -5.18 32.98
CA VAL A 514 -30.58 -4.38 33.06
C VAL A 514 -30.34 -3.99 34.52
N VAL A 515 -29.29 -4.55 35.13
CA VAL A 515 -29.00 -4.39 36.59
C VAL A 515 -27.50 -4.23 36.85
N PRO A 516 -27.09 -3.63 38.00
CA PRO A 516 -25.68 -3.53 38.35
C PRO A 516 -25.05 -4.92 38.64
N SER A 517 -25.79 -5.78 39.36
CA SER A 517 -25.40 -7.17 39.71
C SER A 517 -26.65 -8.02 39.95
N THR A 518 -26.48 -9.34 40.01
CA THR A 518 -27.59 -10.25 40.29
C THR A 518 -27.36 -11.00 41.60
N THR A 519 -28.48 -11.39 42.26
CA THR A 519 -28.51 -12.19 43.48
C THR A 519 -29.39 -13.43 43.32
N ASN A 520 -29.32 -14.38 44.23
CA ASN A 520 -30.19 -15.58 44.21
C ASN A 520 -31.69 -15.22 44.20
N GLU A 521 -32.07 -14.12 44.84
CA GLU A 521 -33.46 -13.65 44.90
C GLU A 521 -33.97 -13.11 43.54
N MET A 522 -33.04 -12.83 42.61
CA MET A 522 -33.37 -12.40 41.25
C MET A 522 -33.51 -13.53 40.24
N LEU A 523 -33.24 -14.79 40.61
CA LEU A 523 -33.23 -15.92 39.66
C LEU A 523 -34.57 -16.16 38.96
N GLU A 524 -35.70 -15.92 39.63
CA GLU A 524 -37.02 -16.01 39.00
C GLU A 524 -37.19 -15.00 37.88
N TYR A 525 -36.71 -13.75 38.05
CA TYR A 525 -36.77 -12.71 37.05
C TYR A 525 -35.80 -12.96 35.89
N VAL A 526 -34.60 -13.49 36.18
CA VAL A 526 -33.63 -13.90 35.15
C VAL A 526 -34.19 -15.01 34.29
N ARG A 527 -34.89 -15.98 34.88
CA ARG A 527 -35.55 -17.09 34.15
C ARG A 527 -36.59 -16.57 33.19
N ASP A 528 -37.39 -15.57 33.58
CA ASP A 528 -38.50 -15.04 32.81
C ASP A 528 -38.11 -13.87 31.91
N ALA A 529 -36.84 -13.38 31.98
CA ALA A 529 -36.29 -12.36 31.12
C ALA A 529 -36.01 -12.87 29.69
N ALA A 530 -36.09 -12.00 28.70
CA ALA A 530 -35.62 -12.26 27.35
C ALA A 530 -34.08 -12.35 27.32
N ALA A 531 -33.41 -11.45 28.02
CA ALA A 531 -31.95 -11.40 28.17
C ALA A 531 -31.57 -10.68 29.46
N LEU A 532 -30.30 -10.81 29.83
CA LEU A 532 -29.71 -10.20 31.02
C LEU A 532 -28.51 -9.32 30.64
N VAL A 533 -28.49 -8.08 31.11
CA VAL A 533 -27.38 -7.12 30.96
C VAL A 533 -26.92 -6.67 32.33
N VAL A 534 -25.64 -6.87 32.66
CA VAL A 534 -25.12 -6.64 34.01
C VAL A 534 -23.83 -5.82 33.98
N GLU A 535 -23.74 -4.80 34.85
CA GLU A 535 -22.53 -3.98 34.96
C GLU A 535 -21.36 -4.75 35.63
N GLU A 536 -21.67 -5.69 36.53
CA GLU A 536 -20.67 -6.54 37.16
C GLU A 536 -19.91 -7.36 36.11
N ALA A 537 -18.58 -7.27 36.17
CA ALA A 537 -17.71 -7.98 35.24
C ALA A 537 -17.35 -9.40 35.72
N GLY A 538 -17.05 -10.26 34.76
CA GLY A 538 -16.48 -11.60 35.00
C GLY A 538 -17.38 -12.75 34.55
N LEU A 539 -16.79 -13.68 33.81
CA LEU A 539 -17.46 -14.90 33.34
C LEU A 539 -17.80 -15.91 34.47
N ASN A 540 -17.26 -15.68 35.68
CA ASN A 540 -17.57 -16.41 36.89
C ASN A 540 -18.49 -15.63 37.85
N SER A 541 -19.04 -14.49 37.44
CA SER A 541 -20.03 -13.73 38.20
C SER A 541 -21.33 -14.53 38.35
N HIS A 542 -22.12 -14.18 39.37
CA HIS A 542 -23.43 -14.80 39.59
C HIS A 542 -24.34 -14.68 38.33
N ALA A 543 -24.32 -13.50 37.70
CA ALA A 543 -25.05 -13.24 36.46
C ALA A 543 -24.63 -14.16 35.31
N ALA A 544 -23.31 -14.38 35.13
CA ALA A 544 -22.80 -15.24 34.07
C ALA A 544 -23.20 -16.71 34.28
N ILE A 545 -23.10 -17.19 35.54
CA ILE A 545 -23.49 -18.55 35.90
C ILE A 545 -25.01 -18.74 35.73
N ALA A 546 -25.82 -17.81 36.25
CA ALA A 546 -27.27 -17.87 36.16
C ALA A 546 -27.76 -17.80 34.68
N GLY A 547 -27.21 -16.91 33.90
CA GLY A 547 -27.54 -16.78 32.48
C GLY A 547 -27.25 -18.06 31.70
N LYS A 548 -26.09 -18.67 31.91
CA LYS A 548 -25.70 -19.93 31.28
C LYS A 548 -26.60 -21.10 31.74
N ALA A 549 -26.88 -21.21 33.03
CA ALA A 549 -27.71 -22.27 33.59
C ALA A 549 -29.17 -22.17 33.15
N LEU A 550 -29.70 -20.96 33.00
CA LEU A 550 -31.09 -20.68 32.59
C LEU A 550 -31.24 -20.50 31.08
N LEU A 551 -30.19 -20.71 30.31
CA LEU A 551 -30.16 -20.56 28.85
C LEU A 551 -30.65 -19.15 28.39
N LYS A 552 -30.15 -18.08 29.04
CA LYS A 552 -30.49 -16.70 28.72
C LYS A 552 -29.31 -15.97 28.08
N PRO A 553 -29.51 -15.27 26.93
CA PRO A 553 -28.51 -14.35 26.42
C PRO A 553 -28.11 -13.36 27.50
N THR A 554 -26.83 -13.34 27.84
CA THR A 554 -26.33 -12.56 28.98
C THR A 554 -25.08 -11.80 28.59
N ILE A 555 -25.04 -10.49 28.90
CA ILE A 555 -23.83 -9.65 28.82
C ILE A 555 -23.44 -9.23 30.22
N VAL A 556 -22.17 -9.50 30.58
CA VAL A 556 -21.56 -9.08 31.86
C VAL A 556 -20.48 -8.02 31.61
N GLY A 557 -20.18 -7.19 32.59
CA GLY A 557 -19.21 -6.10 32.46
C GLY A 557 -19.71 -4.94 31.58
N ALA A 558 -21.03 -4.78 31.43
CA ALA A 558 -21.67 -3.70 30.70
C ALA A 558 -21.65 -2.40 31.53
N LEU A 559 -20.44 -1.85 31.77
CA LEU A 559 -20.23 -0.70 32.65
C LEU A 559 -21.09 0.49 32.23
N GLY A 560 -21.83 1.06 33.18
CA GLY A 560 -22.71 2.21 32.95
C GLY A 560 -24.03 1.87 32.23
N ALA A 561 -24.34 0.60 31.98
CA ALA A 561 -25.57 0.19 31.29
C ALA A 561 -26.83 0.73 31.96
N CYS A 562 -26.88 0.69 33.29
CA CYS A 562 -28.02 1.24 34.07
C CYS A 562 -28.17 2.77 33.97
N SER A 563 -27.18 3.47 33.43
CA SER A 563 -27.20 4.92 33.23
C SER A 563 -27.39 5.30 31.74
N HIS A 564 -26.88 4.49 30.83
CA HIS A 564 -26.91 4.72 29.39
C HIS A 564 -28.20 4.19 28.73
N ILE A 565 -28.76 3.11 29.27
CA ILE A 565 -29.97 2.49 28.72
C ILE A 565 -31.18 3.11 29.43
N ARG A 566 -32.12 3.62 28.63
CA ARG A 566 -33.36 4.20 29.12
C ARG A 566 -34.36 3.10 29.44
N ASP A 567 -35.01 3.18 30.61
CA ASP A 567 -36.06 2.24 31.00
C ASP A 567 -37.24 2.25 29.99
N GLY A 568 -37.72 1.07 29.62
CA GLY A 568 -38.78 0.89 28.63
C GLY A 568 -38.39 0.99 27.16
N LEU A 569 -37.10 1.24 26.84
CA LEU A 569 -36.59 1.30 25.49
C LEU A 569 -36.60 -0.10 24.85
N ASP A 570 -36.96 -0.22 23.57
CA ASP A 570 -36.81 -1.47 22.83
C ASP A 570 -35.32 -1.68 22.47
N ILE A 571 -34.73 -2.77 22.97
CA ILE A 571 -33.32 -3.10 22.81
C ILE A 571 -33.10 -4.52 22.34
N ALA A 572 -32.01 -4.75 21.63
CA ALA A 572 -31.47 -6.06 21.29
C ALA A 572 -30.18 -6.30 22.04
N VAL A 573 -30.01 -7.50 22.55
CA VAL A 573 -28.79 -8.00 23.20
C VAL A 573 -28.11 -8.96 22.26
N ASP A 574 -26.87 -8.68 21.87
CA ASP A 574 -26.04 -9.52 20.99
C ASP A 574 -24.83 -10.03 21.79
N CYS A 575 -24.91 -11.28 22.23
CA CYS A 575 -23.84 -11.89 23.01
C CYS A 575 -22.65 -12.31 22.16
N ALA A 576 -22.81 -12.53 20.84
CA ALA A 576 -21.70 -12.85 19.94
C ALA A 576 -20.70 -11.69 19.88
N HIS A 577 -21.22 -10.47 19.79
CA HIS A 577 -20.41 -9.25 19.74
C HIS A 577 -20.32 -8.53 21.10
N GLY A 578 -21.01 -9.00 22.13
CA GLY A 578 -21.02 -8.38 23.46
C GLY A 578 -21.66 -6.98 23.47
N SER A 579 -22.69 -6.74 22.67
CA SER A 579 -23.30 -5.42 22.51
C SER A 579 -24.80 -5.40 22.86
N VAL A 580 -25.26 -4.25 23.40
CA VAL A 580 -26.68 -3.93 23.62
C VAL A 580 -27.04 -2.78 22.68
N GLN A 581 -28.00 -2.98 21.80
CA GLN A 581 -28.35 -2.06 20.74
C GLN A 581 -29.78 -1.54 20.90
N ARG A 582 -30.01 -0.29 20.49
CA ARG A 582 -31.37 0.23 20.36
C ARG A 582 -32.01 -0.34 19.09
N LEU A 583 -33.19 -0.92 19.22
CA LEU A 583 -34.01 -1.27 18.06
C LEU A 583 -34.62 0.03 17.49
N GLN A 584 -34.42 0.22 16.17
CA GLN A 584 -35.18 1.28 15.47
C GLN A 584 -36.65 0.86 15.36
N ALA A 585 -37.52 1.81 15.67
CA ALA A 585 -38.98 1.62 15.55
C ALA A 585 -39.40 1.47 14.08
#